data_ad40032d2c6b7643bda733f265cbc804
#
_entry.id   ad40032d2c6b7643bda733f265cbc804
#
_cell.length_a   1.000
_cell.length_b   1.000
_cell.length_c   1.000
_cell.angle_alpha   90.00
_cell.angle_beta   90.00
_cell.angle_gamma   90.00
#
_symmetry.space_group_name_H-M   'P 1'
#
loop_
_entity.id
_entity.type
_entity.pdbx_description
1 polymer ?
#
loop_
_entity_poly.entity_id
_entity_poly.type
_entity_poly.pdbx_seq_one_letter_code
_entity_poly.pdbx_strand_id
1 'polypeptide(L)'
;MSTSRIPASATPLTVTRAEDLGLLIRQTRKRQALTLETLAGLCGVSIRFLSELENGRASCGLGRVLLVLETLGIELSAQPTDIDT
;
A
#
# COMPACT_ATOMS: atom_id res chain seq x y z
N MET A 1 18.43 -11.63 12.30
CA MET A 1 18.12 -11.63 11.81
C MET A 1 17.60 -11.63 11.06
N SER A 2 17.37 -11.67 10.73
CA SER A 2 16.95 -11.69 9.92
C SER A 2 16.43 -11.47 9.38
N THR A 3 16.22 -11.36 8.95
CA THR A 3 15.76 -11.03 8.37
C THR A 3 15.23 -10.92 7.49
N SER A 4 15.14 -11.03 6.91
CA SER A 4 14.69 -10.81 5.95
C SER A 4 13.74 -11.43 5.57
N ARG A 5 12.95 -11.19 5.59
CA ARG A 5 11.97 -11.58 5.30
C ARG A 5 11.48 -11.29 4.10
N ILE A 6 11.93 -10.67 3.34
CA ILE A 6 11.42 -10.40 2.03
C ILE A 6 11.67 -11.61 1.16
N PRO A 7 10.64 -12.19 0.59
CA PRO A 7 10.83 -13.32 -0.29
C PRO A 7 11.70 -12.93 -1.47
N ALA A 8 12.45 -13.86 -1.98
CA ALA A 8 13.29 -13.59 -3.12
C ALA A 8 12.48 -13.09 -4.31
N SER A 9 11.23 -13.50 -4.39
CA SER A 9 10.37 -13.08 -5.49
C SER A 9 9.80 -11.69 -5.31
N ALA A 10 9.98 -11.08 -4.14
CA ALA A 10 9.40 -9.76 -3.89
C ALA A 10 10.31 -8.71 -4.47
N THR A 11 9.88 -8.12 -5.57
CA THR A 11 10.61 -7.04 -6.22
C THR A 11 9.90 -5.74 -5.93
N PRO A 12 10.63 -4.68 -5.64
CA PRO A 12 9.96 -3.40 -5.44
C PRO A 12 9.20 -2.98 -6.68
N LEU A 13 8.01 -2.46 -6.47
CA LEU A 13 7.22 -1.92 -7.56
C LEU A 13 7.47 -0.44 -7.69
N THR A 14 7.54 0.03 -8.92
CA THR A 14 7.62 1.46 -9.17
C THR A 14 6.21 2.03 -9.12
N VAL A 15 6.00 2.97 -8.22
CA VAL A 15 4.71 3.62 -8.04
C VAL A 15 4.84 5.03 -8.57
N THR A 16 4.15 5.34 -9.66
CA THR A 16 4.17 6.68 -10.23
C THR A 16 2.79 7.31 -10.23
N ARG A 17 1.74 6.52 -10.03
CA ARG A 17 0.38 7.02 -10.06
C ARG A 17 -0.40 6.42 -8.91
N ALA A 18 -1.45 7.13 -8.53
CA ALA A 18 -2.31 6.64 -7.44
C ALA A 18 -2.85 5.25 -7.75
N GLU A 19 -3.17 4.99 -9.00
CA GLU A 19 -3.70 3.68 -9.41
C GLU A 19 -2.72 2.56 -9.12
N ASP A 20 -1.43 2.82 -9.31
CA ASP A 20 -0.42 1.80 -9.04
C ASP A 20 -0.46 1.37 -7.58
N LEU A 21 -0.54 2.34 -6.69
CA LEU A 21 -0.56 2.05 -5.27
C LEU A 21 -1.87 1.39 -4.86
N GLY A 22 -2.99 1.88 -5.40
CA GLY A 22 -4.29 1.28 -5.10
C GLY A 22 -4.35 -0.17 -5.51
N LEU A 23 -3.80 -0.49 -6.68
CA LEU A 23 -3.79 -1.86 -7.16
C LEU A 23 -2.92 -2.75 -6.27
N LEU A 24 -1.76 -2.26 -5.87
CA LEU A 24 -0.89 -3.01 -4.97
C LEU A 24 -1.59 -3.31 -3.65
N ILE A 25 -2.27 -2.31 -3.09
CA ILE A 25 -3.01 -2.49 -1.85
C ILE A 25 -4.07 -3.56 -2.02
N ARG A 26 -4.85 -3.46 -3.10
CA ARG A 26 -5.92 -4.41 -3.33
C ARG A 26 -5.39 -5.83 -3.50
N GLN A 27 -4.33 -6.00 -4.29
CA GLN A 27 -3.76 -7.32 -4.52
C GLN A 27 -3.21 -7.91 -3.22
N THR A 28 -2.54 -7.10 -2.43
CA THR A 28 -1.98 -7.55 -1.16
C THR A 28 -3.09 -7.95 -0.20
N ARG A 29 -4.14 -7.12 -0.13
CA ARG A 29 -5.28 -7.42 0.73
C ARG A 29 -5.89 -8.77 0.36
N LYS A 30 -6.12 -8.98 -0.95
CA LYS A 30 -6.74 -10.22 -1.40
C LYS A 30 -5.84 -11.42 -1.17
N ARG A 31 -4.53 -11.22 -1.34
CA ARG A 31 -3.59 -12.31 -1.06
C ARG A 31 -3.62 -12.71 0.40
N GLN A 32 -3.90 -11.76 1.29
CA GLN A 32 -4.02 -12.05 2.70
C GLN A 32 -5.44 -12.48 3.10
N ALA A 33 -6.32 -12.64 2.11
CA ALA A 33 -7.69 -13.10 2.32
C ALA A 33 -8.49 -12.16 3.23
N LEU A 34 -8.24 -10.86 3.12
CA LEU A 34 -8.95 -9.86 3.90
C LEU A 34 -10.07 -9.24 3.08
N THR A 35 -11.23 -9.05 3.70
CA THR A 35 -12.29 -8.27 3.07
C THR A 35 -11.98 -6.78 3.24
N LEU A 36 -12.67 -5.96 2.44
CA LEU A 36 -12.56 -4.52 2.62
C LEU A 36 -12.97 -4.10 4.03
N GLU A 37 -14.06 -4.69 4.54
CA GLU A 37 -14.52 -4.34 5.88
C GLU A 37 -13.48 -4.67 6.93
N THR A 38 -12.88 -5.85 6.82
CA THR A 38 -11.90 -6.28 7.80
C THR A 38 -10.68 -5.37 7.79
N LEU A 39 -10.17 -5.08 6.60
CA LEU A 39 -9.00 -4.22 6.52
C LEU A 39 -9.31 -2.81 6.98
N ALA A 40 -10.46 -2.27 6.58
CA ALA A 40 -10.85 -0.94 7.02
C ALA A 40 -10.92 -0.87 8.54
N GLY A 41 -11.49 -1.91 9.16
CA GLY A 41 -11.56 -1.97 10.61
C GLY A 41 -10.19 -2.03 11.27
N LEU A 42 -9.29 -2.81 10.70
CA LEU A 42 -7.93 -2.91 11.24
C LEU A 42 -7.19 -1.58 11.14
N CYS A 43 -7.42 -0.84 10.08
CA CYS A 43 -6.76 0.45 9.86
C CYS A 43 -7.45 1.61 10.57
N GLY A 44 -8.67 1.42 11.00
CA GLY A 44 -9.44 2.52 11.58
C GLY A 44 -9.87 3.54 10.54
N VAL A 45 -10.10 3.10 9.30
CA VAL A 45 -10.61 3.98 8.24
C VAL A 45 -11.96 3.45 7.78
N SER A 46 -12.69 4.29 7.06
CA SER A 46 -13.99 3.87 6.53
C SER A 46 -13.79 2.92 5.36
N ILE A 47 -14.79 2.08 5.14
CA ILE A 47 -14.80 1.18 3.99
C ILE A 47 -14.75 2.00 2.71
N ARG A 48 -15.46 3.13 2.69
CA ARG A 48 -15.48 3.99 1.52
C ARG A 48 -14.10 4.54 1.21
N PHE A 49 -13.38 5.00 2.26
CA PHE A 49 -12.01 5.50 2.05
C PHE A 49 -11.15 4.42 1.42
N LEU A 50 -11.21 3.21 1.99
CA LEU A 50 -10.37 2.13 1.51
C LEU A 50 -10.73 1.75 0.08
N SER A 51 -12.02 1.70 -0.23
CA SER A 51 -12.46 1.37 -1.57
C SER A 51 -11.96 2.41 -2.57
N GLU A 52 -12.06 3.69 -2.23
CA GLU A 52 -11.59 4.75 -3.11
C GLU A 52 -10.08 4.66 -3.31
N LEU A 53 -9.36 4.35 -2.23
CA LEU A 53 -7.91 4.21 -2.33
C LEU A 53 -7.53 3.07 -3.27
N GLU A 54 -8.20 1.93 -3.15
CA GLU A 54 -7.92 0.78 -4.00
C GLU A 54 -8.26 1.06 -5.46
N ASN A 55 -9.20 1.96 -5.69
CA ASN A 55 -9.58 2.31 -7.05
C ASN A 55 -8.75 3.45 -7.61
N GLY A 56 -7.73 3.87 -6.89
CA GLY A 56 -6.76 4.81 -7.44
C GLY A 56 -7.11 6.27 -7.25
N ARG A 57 -7.94 6.58 -6.27
CA ARG A 57 -8.28 7.97 -6.02
C ARG A 57 -7.05 8.74 -5.57
N ALA A 58 -6.74 9.82 -6.28
CA ALA A 58 -5.51 10.56 -6.02
C ALA A 58 -5.59 11.46 -4.80
N SER A 59 -6.79 11.80 -4.35
CA SER A 59 -6.95 12.78 -3.27
C SER A 59 -7.15 12.11 -1.91
N CYS A 60 -6.58 10.93 -1.70
CA CYS A 60 -6.64 10.29 -0.40
C CYS A 60 -5.61 10.91 0.54
N GLY A 61 -5.96 11.00 1.82
CA GLY A 61 -5.02 11.53 2.80
C GLY A 61 -3.81 10.63 2.96
N LEU A 62 -2.63 11.22 2.82
CA LEU A 62 -1.40 10.43 2.81
C LEU A 62 -1.18 9.68 4.14
N GLY A 63 -1.49 10.32 5.26
CA GLY A 63 -1.31 9.65 6.55
C GLY A 63 -2.11 8.37 6.65
N ARG A 64 -3.35 8.38 6.16
CA ARG A 64 -4.17 7.19 6.19
C ARG A 64 -3.67 6.15 5.20
N VAL A 65 -3.16 6.60 4.05
CA VAL A 65 -2.57 5.69 3.08
C VAL A 65 -1.39 4.95 3.69
N LEU A 66 -0.50 5.67 4.37
CA LEU A 66 0.65 5.04 5.00
C LEU A 66 0.22 4.04 6.07
N LEU A 67 -0.86 4.35 6.79
CA LEU A 67 -1.37 3.44 7.80
C LEU A 67 -1.88 2.14 7.17
N VAL A 68 -2.56 2.24 6.04
CA VAL A 68 -3.03 1.06 5.33
C VAL A 68 -1.85 0.21 4.87
N LEU A 69 -0.82 0.85 4.33
CA LEU A 69 0.37 0.12 3.89
C LEU A 69 1.01 -0.62 5.05
N GLU A 70 1.16 0.07 6.16
CA GLU A 70 1.78 -0.54 7.34
C GLU A 70 0.96 -1.73 7.83
N THR A 71 -0.36 -1.59 7.85
CA THR A 71 -1.24 -2.65 8.32
C THR A 71 -1.11 -3.89 7.44
N LEU A 72 -0.92 -3.70 6.14
CA LEU A 72 -0.78 -4.82 5.21
C LEU A 72 0.64 -5.36 5.16
N GLY A 73 1.59 -4.68 5.80
CA GLY A 73 2.98 -5.11 5.73
C GLY A 73 3.67 -4.70 4.44
N ILE A 74 3.16 -3.67 3.78
CA ILE A 74 3.80 -3.15 2.57
C ILE A 74 4.79 -2.08 2.99
N GLU A 75 6.04 -2.31 2.64
CA GLU A 75 7.08 -1.33 2.93
C GLU A 75 7.15 -0.34 1.77
N LEU A 76 7.03 0.94 2.10
CA LEU A 76 7.14 2.00 1.11
C LEU A 76 8.47 2.70 1.31
N SER A 77 9.25 2.79 0.24
CA SER A 77 10.52 3.48 0.30
C SER A 77 10.57 4.53 -0.80
N ALA A 78 11.34 5.56 -0.58
CA ALA A 78 11.50 6.63 -1.54
C ALA A 78 12.98 6.79 -1.84
N GLN A 79 13.29 6.95 -3.12
CA GLN A 79 14.67 7.05 -3.56
C GLN A 79 14.79 8.26 -4.48
N PRO A 80 15.60 9.24 -4.11
CA PRO A 80 15.81 10.39 -5.00
C PRO A 80 16.51 9.91 -6.26
N THR A 81 16.06 10.41 -7.36
CA THR A 81 16.81 10.18 -8.57
C THR A 81 17.82 11.29 -8.67
N ASP A 82 18.91 11.21 -8.87
CA ASP A 82 19.72 12.17 -8.87
C ASP A 82 20.07 12.91 -9.64
N ILE A 83 20.26 13.52 -9.67
CA ILE A 83 20.43 14.18 -10.22
C ILE A 83 21.30 14.98 -10.16
N ASP A 84 21.81 15.37 -9.85
CA ASP A 84 22.62 16.00 -9.76
C ASP A 84 22.56 16.96 -9.97
N THR A 85 22.29 17.27 -9.99
CA THR A 85 22.11 18.03 -10.08
C THR A 85 22.11 18.47 -9.88
#